data_2d3d85a8232026ccc03adde45c4d8b90
#
_entry.id   2d3d85a8232026ccc03adde45c4d8b90
#
_cell.length_a   1.000
_cell.length_b   1.000
_cell.length_c   1.000
_cell.angle_alpha   90.00
_cell.angle_beta   90.00
_cell.angle_gamma   90.00
#
_symmetry.space_group_name_H-M   'P 1'
#
loop_
_entity.id
_entity.type
_entity.pdbx_description
1 polymer ?
#
loop_
_entity_poly.entity_id
_entity_poly.type
_entity_poly.pdbx_seq_one_letter_code
_entity_poly.pdbx_strand_id
1 'polypeptide(L)'
;RFFLTTLVKDPKSGYLVNVPTTSPENSYYTPQGKAVAVAAGSTMDNQILRELFSTTREAAMALGRDRTFVDSLSTALRQLKPTTLGPDGRIMEWMEDYKEVEPHHRHVSHLYGLFPGSEITPHGTPELAEGAKKTLIARGSSSTSWSMGWKVNFHARLGDAEGAYEVLNMLLRPVDAIDPKTNKPYGSGTEPNLFSSHPPFQIDGNFGGSSGIMEMLLSSETGCIIPLPALPKAWKAGSIQGLRVIGNATCSLSWSAGQLDRLDLEAHHAYRHALLLPGEGRGYVLRLNGRPLDTKT
;
A
#
# COMPACT_ATOMS: atom_id res chain seq x y z
N ARG A 1 -11.53 -9.28 -19.36
CA ARG A 1 -11.37 -10.16 -20.55
C ARG A 1 -10.06 -9.89 -21.27
N PHE A 2 -9.67 -8.63 -21.51
CA PHE A 2 -8.45 -8.28 -22.26
C PHE A 2 -7.21 -9.07 -21.78
N PHE A 3 -6.85 -8.98 -20.51
CA PHE A 3 -5.66 -9.69 -20.02
C PHE A 3 -5.72 -11.21 -20.12
N LEU A 4 -6.91 -11.82 -20.08
CA LEU A 4 -7.03 -13.27 -20.31
C LEU A 4 -6.66 -13.71 -21.74
N THR A 5 -6.63 -12.77 -22.69
CA THR A 5 -6.25 -13.03 -24.09
C THR A 5 -4.84 -12.59 -24.43
N THR A 6 -4.20 -11.78 -23.58
CA THR A 6 -2.85 -11.22 -23.83
C THR A 6 -1.76 -11.83 -22.96
N LEU A 7 -2.12 -12.44 -21.83
CA LEU A 7 -1.16 -13.16 -21.00
C LEU A 7 -0.59 -14.36 -21.72
N VAL A 8 0.71 -14.56 -21.60
CA VAL A 8 1.42 -15.71 -22.18
C VAL A 8 2.07 -16.53 -21.08
N LYS A 9 2.27 -17.80 -21.35
CA LYS A 9 2.96 -18.70 -20.42
C LYS A 9 4.46 -18.50 -20.56
N ASP A 10 5.12 -18.09 -19.47
CA ASP A 10 6.57 -18.00 -19.43
C ASP A 10 7.18 -19.42 -19.58
N PRO A 11 8.04 -19.64 -20.58
CA PRO A 11 8.59 -20.98 -20.84
C PRO A 11 9.53 -21.47 -19.74
N LYS A 12 10.09 -20.57 -18.93
CA LYS A 12 11.05 -20.91 -17.87
C LYS A 12 10.36 -21.26 -16.56
N SER A 13 9.42 -20.43 -16.12
CA SER A 13 8.74 -20.57 -14.84
C SER A 13 7.40 -21.30 -14.93
N GLY A 14 6.78 -21.30 -16.09
CA GLY A 14 5.44 -21.84 -16.32
C GLY A 14 4.30 -20.94 -15.84
N TYR A 15 4.58 -19.79 -15.23
CA TYR A 15 3.56 -18.82 -14.86
C TYR A 15 2.99 -18.05 -16.05
N LEU A 16 1.76 -17.56 -15.92
CA LEU A 16 1.22 -16.56 -16.84
C LEU A 16 1.84 -15.20 -16.53
N VAL A 17 2.31 -14.52 -17.58
CA VAL A 17 2.97 -13.22 -17.47
C VAL A 17 2.44 -12.25 -18.51
N ASN A 18 2.46 -10.95 -18.17
CA ASN A 18 2.34 -9.86 -19.12
C ASN A 18 3.70 -9.62 -19.78
N VAL A 19 3.73 -9.55 -21.12
CA VAL A 19 4.96 -9.33 -21.89
C VAL A 19 4.64 -8.65 -23.22
N PRO A 20 5.40 -7.60 -23.66
CA PRO A 20 6.43 -6.93 -22.88
C PRO A 20 5.86 -6.08 -21.73
N THR A 21 6.65 -5.89 -20.68
CA THR A 21 6.34 -5.01 -19.56
C THR A 21 7.57 -4.28 -19.05
N THR A 22 7.34 -3.35 -18.13
CA THR A 22 8.40 -2.68 -17.36
C THR A 22 8.02 -2.71 -15.87
N SER A 23 9.01 -2.64 -14.97
CA SER A 23 8.74 -2.17 -13.62
C SER A 23 8.95 -0.66 -13.62
N PRO A 24 7.91 0.16 -13.53
CA PRO A 24 8.05 1.60 -13.63
C PRO A 24 8.88 2.17 -12.46
N GLU A 25 9.90 2.97 -12.74
CA GLU A 25 10.58 3.17 -14.04
C GLU A 25 12.00 2.61 -13.98
N ASN A 26 12.26 1.67 -13.06
CA ASN A 26 13.60 1.15 -12.80
C ASN A 26 14.08 0.22 -13.93
N SER A 27 15.38 0.08 -14.01
CA SER A 27 16.08 -0.80 -14.95
C SER A 27 16.95 -1.80 -14.21
N TYR A 28 17.32 -2.86 -14.89
CA TYR A 28 18.21 -3.88 -14.35
C TYR A 28 19.33 -4.22 -15.32
N TYR A 29 20.41 -4.83 -14.82
CA TYR A 29 21.49 -5.31 -15.64
C TYR A 29 21.23 -6.75 -16.09
N THR A 30 21.34 -7.00 -17.39
CA THR A 30 21.40 -8.36 -17.93
C THR A 30 22.68 -9.08 -17.48
N PRO A 31 22.76 -10.42 -17.59
CA PRO A 31 24.00 -11.16 -17.31
C PRO A 31 25.21 -10.66 -18.12
N GLN A 32 24.98 -10.00 -19.26
CA GLN A 32 26.03 -9.41 -20.11
C GLN A 32 26.38 -7.97 -19.69
N GLY A 33 25.81 -7.46 -18.60
CA GLY A 33 26.08 -6.12 -18.07
C GLY A 33 25.37 -4.98 -18.80
N LYS A 34 24.41 -5.27 -19.69
CA LYS A 34 23.61 -4.25 -20.38
C LYS A 34 22.42 -3.83 -19.52
N ALA A 35 22.24 -2.51 -19.31
CA ALA A 35 21.05 -1.97 -18.65
C ALA A 35 19.84 -2.07 -19.58
N VAL A 36 18.73 -2.61 -19.07
CA VAL A 36 17.45 -2.78 -19.77
C VAL A 36 16.28 -2.49 -18.82
N ALA A 37 15.18 -1.96 -19.39
CA ALA A 37 13.95 -1.68 -18.64
C ALA A 37 12.83 -2.67 -18.98
N VAL A 38 12.86 -3.23 -20.19
CA VAL A 38 11.80 -4.13 -20.68
C VAL A 38 12.01 -5.54 -20.09
N ALA A 39 10.95 -6.09 -19.56
CA ALA A 39 10.92 -7.40 -18.90
C ALA A 39 9.68 -8.22 -19.30
N ALA A 40 9.55 -9.37 -18.71
CA ALA A 40 8.32 -10.16 -18.69
C ALA A 40 7.85 -10.28 -17.24
N GLY A 41 6.56 -10.07 -16.97
CA GLY A 41 5.94 -10.37 -15.69
C GLY A 41 6.52 -9.60 -14.50
N SER A 42 6.58 -8.27 -14.57
CA SER A 42 6.97 -7.47 -13.40
C SER A 42 6.10 -7.79 -12.17
N THR A 43 6.65 -7.66 -10.99
CA THR A 43 5.89 -7.94 -9.74
C THR A 43 4.66 -7.04 -9.64
N MET A 44 4.77 -5.77 -10.04
CA MET A 44 3.64 -4.84 -10.08
C MET A 44 2.50 -5.35 -10.98
N ASP A 45 2.81 -5.84 -12.19
CA ASP A 45 1.80 -6.41 -13.09
C ASP A 45 1.09 -7.60 -12.45
N ASN A 46 1.86 -8.51 -11.85
CA ASN A 46 1.29 -9.69 -11.20
C ASN A 46 0.35 -9.30 -10.05
N GLN A 47 0.74 -8.34 -9.22
CA GLN A 47 -0.07 -7.82 -8.10
C GLN A 47 -1.37 -7.18 -8.61
N ILE A 48 -1.27 -6.29 -9.62
CA ILE A 48 -2.45 -5.64 -10.23
C ILE A 48 -3.38 -6.68 -10.87
N LEU A 49 -2.84 -7.66 -11.59
CA LEU A 49 -3.64 -8.70 -12.23
C LEU A 49 -4.33 -9.62 -11.21
N ARG A 50 -3.66 -9.95 -10.12
CA ARG A 50 -4.25 -10.74 -9.03
C ARG A 50 -5.42 -10.00 -8.38
N GLU A 51 -5.27 -8.72 -8.10
CA GLU A 51 -6.34 -7.88 -7.55
C GLU A 51 -7.49 -7.74 -8.58
N LEU A 52 -7.20 -7.37 -9.82
CA LEU A 52 -8.19 -7.21 -10.88
C LEU A 52 -9.00 -8.49 -11.10
N PHE A 53 -8.34 -9.64 -11.18
CA PHE A 53 -9.02 -10.91 -11.43
C PHE A 53 -9.83 -11.36 -10.21
N SER A 54 -9.32 -11.16 -8.99
CA SER A 54 -10.03 -11.49 -7.76
C SER A 54 -11.29 -10.66 -7.60
N THR A 55 -11.18 -9.33 -7.69
CA THR A 55 -12.31 -8.42 -7.52
C THR A 55 -13.35 -8.59 -8.63
N THR A 56 -12.91 -8.80 -9.89
CA THR A 56 -13.82 -9.07 -11.00
C THR A 56 -14.56 -10.40 -10.82
N ARG A 57 -13.86 -11.44 -10.36
CA ARG A 57 -14.46 -12.74 -10.05
C ARG A 57 -15.51 -12.62 -8.96
N GLU A 58 -15.19 -11.95 -7.86
CA GLU A 58 -16.11 -11.74 -6.74
C GLU A 58 -17.36 -10.94 -7.18
N ALA A 59 -17.18 -9.88 -7.97
CA ALA A 59 -18.29 -9.12 -8.52
C ALA A 59 -19.18 -9.97 -9.43
N ALA A 60 -18.61 -10.79 -10.32
CA ALA A 60 -19.37 -11.69 -11.20
C ALA A 60 -20.13 -12.75 -10.40
N MET A 61 -19.52 -13.31 -9.36
CA MET A 61 -20.16 -14.26 -8.45
C MET A 61 -21.33 -13.61 -7.68
N ALA A 62 -21.14 -12.42 -7.13
CA ALA A 62 -22.18 -11.68 -6.41
C ALA A 62 -23.39 -11.35 -7.30
N LEU A 63 -23.13 -11.07 -8.59
CA LEU A 63 -24.18 -10.80 -9.58
C LEU A 63 -24.80 -12.08 -10.18
N GLY A 64 -24.29 -13.26 -9.85
CA GLY A 64 -24.76 -14.54 -10.40
C GLY A 64 -24.56 -14.65 -11.91
N ARG A 65 -23.53 -14.00 -12.47
CA ARG A 65 -23.33 -13.88 -13.93
C ARG A 65 -22.06 -14.56 -14.42
N ASP A 66 -22.12 -15.03 -15.67
CA ASP A 66 -20.98 -15.47 -16.49
C ASP A 66 -20.06 -16.49 -15.78
N ARG A 67 -20.61 -17.64 -15.40
CA ARG A 67 -19.89 -18.71 -14.70
C ARG A 67 -18.61 -19.14 -15.42
N THR A 68 -18.66 -19.26 -16.75
CA THR A 68 -17.48 -19.63 -17.55
C THR A 68 -16.35 -18.59 -17.42
N PHE A 69 -16.71 -17.31 -17.34
CA PHE A 69 -15.73 -16.25 -17.11
C PHE A 69 -15.15 -16.31 -15.69
N VAL A 70 -15.97 -16.59 -14.67
CA VAL A 70 -15.51 -16.82 -13.28
C VAL A 70 -14.50 -17.96 -13.21
N ASP A 71 -14.77 -19.08 -13.92
CA ASP A 71 -13.87 -20.23 -13.98
C ASP A 71 -12.55 -19.89 -14.70
N SER A 72 -12.62 -19.08 -15.76
CA SER A 72 -11.45 -18.59 -16.48
C SER A 72 -10.56 -17.70 -15.59
N LEU A 73 -11.17 -16.76 -14.86
CA LEU A 73 -10.46 -15.91 -13.89
C LEU A 73 -9.82 -16.74 -12.78
N SER A 74 -10.54 -17.71 -12.24
CA SER A 74 -10.03 -18.60 -11.19
C SER A 74 -8.85 -19.45 -11.67
N THR A 75 -8.87 -19.87 -12.92
CA THR A 75 -7.77 -20.62 -13.54
C THR A 75 -6.55 -19.72 -13.75
N ALA A 76 -6.74 -18.51 -14.29
CA ALA A 76 -5.65 -17.56 -14.48
C ALA A 76 -4.99 -17.16 -13.15
N LEU A 77 -5.79 -16.89 -12.11
CA LEU A 77 -5.28 -16.55 -10.76
C LEU A 77 -4.32 -17.60 -10.20
N ARG A 78 -4.59 -18.89 -10.42
CA ARG A 78 -3.68 -19.96 -9.96
C ARG A 78 -2.38 -20.03 -10.75
N GLN A 79 -2.34 -19.42 -11.92
CA GLN A 79 -1.19 -19.46 -12.84
C GLN A 79 -0.37 -18.17 -12.82
N LEU A 80 -0.84 -17.08 -12.19
CA LEU A 80 -0.05 -15.87 -11.98
C LEU A 80 1.03 -16.11 -10.93
N LYS A 81 2.23 -15.57 -11.16
CA LYS A 81 3.31 -15.64 -10.16
C LYS A 81 2.89 -14.93 -8.88
N PRO A 82 3.02 -15.55 -7.70
CA PRO A 82 2.82 -14.86 -6.42
C PRO A 82 3.94 -13.86 -6.17
N THR A 83 3.68 -12.89 -5.29
CA THR A 83 4.74 -12.03 -4.74
C THR A 83 5.75 -12.87 -3.97
N THR A 84 7.04 -12.67 -4.22
CA THR A 84 8.13 -13.47 -3.64
C THR A 84 9.22 -12.59 -3.07
N LEU A 85 10.01 -13.15 -2.15
CA LEU A 85 11.21 -12.53 -1.59
C LEU A 85 12.44 -12.94 -2.38
N GLY A 86 13.38 -12.01 -2.54
CA GLY A 86 14.72 -12.26 -3.04
C GLY A 86 15.64 -12.85 -1.96
N PRO A 87 16.88 -13.21 -2.34
CA PRO A 87 17.86 -13.77 -1.40
C PRO A 87 18.23 -12.83 -0.24
N ASP A 88 18.09 -11.52 -0.44
CA ASP A 88 18.31 -10.49 0.58
C ASP A 88 17.07 -10.24 1.46
N GLY A 89 15.98 -10.96 1.21
CA GLY A 89 14.73 -10.88 1.93
C GLY A 89 13.87 -9.66 1.58
N ARG A 90 14.19 -8.93 0.50
CA ARG A 90 13.34 -7.87 -0.07
C ARG A 90 12.27 -8.45 -1.01
N ILE A 91 11.22 -7.69 -1.26
CA ILE A 91 10.26 -8.05 -2.32
C ILE A 91 10.98 -7.98 -3.68
N MET A 92 10.89 -9.06 -4.46
CA MET A 92 11.46 -9.08 -5.81
C MET A 92 10.69 -8.15 -6.74
N GLU A 93 11.40 -7.34 -7.51
CA GLU A 93 10.81 -6.38 -8.45
C GLU A 93 10.48 -7.04 -9.81
N TRP A 94 11.24 -8.05 -10.21
CA TRP A 94 11.09 -8.78 -11.47
C TRP A 94 10.91 -10.29 -11.25
N MET A 95 10.84 -11.03 -12.34
CA MET A 95 10.71 -12.49 -12.31
C MET A 95 11.92 -13.19 -11.68
N GLU A 96 13.09 -12.58 -11.80
CA GLU A 96 14.35 -13.06 -11.24
C GLU A 96 15.02 -11.96 -10.42
N ASP A 97 15.98 -12.34 -9.59
CA ASP A 97 16.78 -11.43 -8.76
C ASP A 97 17.86 -10.76 -9.63
N TYR A 98 17.43 -9.75 -10.39
CA TYR A 98 18.34 -8.94 -11.21
C TYR A 98 18.99 -7.85 -10.38
N LYS A 99 20.26 -7.51 -10.73
CA LYS A 99 20.93 -6.34 -10.17
C LYS A 99 20.29 -5.07 -10.69
N GLU A 100 19.76 -4.26 -9.79
CA GLU A 100 19.15 -2.97 -10.12
C GLU A 100 20.18 -1.97 -10.67
N VAL A 101 19.75 -1.13 -11.64
CA VAL A 101 20.56 0.00 -12.12
C VAL A 101 20.55 1.13 -11.10
N GLU A 102 19.37 1.41 -10.51
CA GLU A 102 19.17 2.44 -9.48
C GLU A 102 18.60 1.85 -8.19
N PRO A 103 19.44 1.38 -7.25
CA PRO A 103 18.97 0.79 -5.99
C PRO A 103 18.12 1.74 -5.13
N HIS A 104 18.30 3.05 -5.27
CA HIS A 104 17.54 4.09 -4.57
C HIS A 104 16.51 4.78 -5.48
N HIS A 105 16.00 4.05 -6.48
CA HIS A 105 15.03 4.60 -7.43
C HIS A 105 13.79 5.15 -6.70
N ARG A 106 13.26 6.28 -7.21
CA ARG A 106 12.09 6.94 -6.64
C ARG A 106 10.80 6.12 -6.69
N HIS A 107 10.66 5.22 -7.67
CA HIS A 107 9.52 4.29 -7.74
C HIS A 107 9.75 3.06 -6.86
N VAL A 108 8.67 2.56 -6.28
CA VAL A 108 8.62 1.33 -5.48
C VAL A 108 7.45 0.47 -5.97
N SER A 109 7.34 0.30 -7.29
CA SER A 109 6.20 -0.31 -8.00
C SER A 109 5.84 -1.70 -7.50
N HIS A 110 6.85 -2.50 -7.12
CA HIS A 110 6.69 -3.86 -6.59
C HIS A 110 6.10 -3.91 -5.17
N LEU A 111 5.82 -2.75 -4.56
CA LEU A 111 5.03 -2.63 -3.34
C LEU A 111 3.57 -2.22 -3.58
N TYR A 112 3.08 -2.27 -4.83
CA TYR A 112 1.66 -2.07 -5.13
C TYR A 112 0.77 -2.97 -4.27
N GLY A 113 1.16 -4.22 -4.04
CA GLY A 113 0.43 -5.17 -3.20
C GLY A 113 0.35 -4.78 -1.72
N LEU A 114 1.18 -3.85 -1.23
CA LEU A 114 1.06 -3.24 0.09
C LEU A 114 0.11 -2.04 0.08
N PHE A 115 0.25 -1.16 -0.90
CA PHE A 115 -0.63 -0.01 -1.13
C PHE A 115 -0.55 0.45 -2.60
N PRO A 116 -1.71 0.67 -3.28
CA PRO A 116 -3.09 0.63 -2.77
C PRO A 116 -3.69 -0.77 -2.62
N GLY A 117 -3.02 -1.81 -3.12
CA GLY A 117 -3.45 -3.18 -2.92
C GLY A 117 -3.45 -3.62 -1.45
N SER A 118 -3.86 -4.85 -1.21
CA SER A 118 -3.92 -5.46 0.12
C SER A 118 -3.45 -6.93 0.13
N GLU A 119 -2.55 -7.28 -0.79
CA GLU A 119 -1.91 -8.60 -0.83
C GLU A 119 -0.86 -8.74 0.28
N ILE A 120 -0.19 -7.63 0.63
CA ILE A 120 0.86 -7.57 1.65
C ILE A 120 0.30 -6.87 2.88
N THR A 121 0.16 -7.60 3.98
CA THR A 121 -0.33 -7.06 5.26
C THR A 121 0.45 -7.65 6.43
N PRO A 122 0.69 -6.88 7.52
CA PRO A 122 1.41 -7.39 8.69
C PRO A 122 0.75 -8.59 9.36
N HIS A 123 -0.59 -8.68 9.32
CA HIS A 123 -1.36 -9.73 9.97
C HIS A 123 -1.73 -10.91 9.06
N GLY A 124 -1.80 -10.70 7.73
CA GLY A 124 -2.16 -11.75 6.78
C GLY A 124 -0.95 -12.40 6.10
N THR A 125 0.08 -11.61 5.81
CA THR A 125 1.30 -12.03 5.10
C THR A 125 2.55 -11.44 5.77
N PRO A 126 2.84 -11.77 7.05
CA PRO A 126 3.88 -11.11 7.83
C PRO A 126 5.28 -11.21 7.22
N GLU A 127 5.61 -12.30 6.53
CA GLU A 127 6.91 -12.46 5.85
C GLU A 127 7.05 -11.46 4.70
N LEU A 128 5.99 -11.27 3.90
CA LEU A 128 5.99 -10.27 2.82
C LEU A 128 6.00 -8.85 3.39
N ALA A 129 5.32 -8.60 4.49
CA ALA A 129 5.35 -7.30 5.17
C ALA A 129 6.77 -6.96 5.66
N GLU A 130 7.50 -7.93 6.21
CA GLU A 130 8.89 -7.74 6.59
C GLU A 130 9.78 -7.50 5.36
N GLY A 131 9.55 -8.22 4.26
CA GLY A 131 10.21 -8.00 2.98
C GLY A 131 9.94 -6.59 2.42
N ALA A 132 8.72 -6.09 2.56
CA ALA A 132 8.35 -4.73 2.17
C ALA A 132 9.09 -3.66 3.00
N LYS A 133 9.23 -3.86 4.33
CA LYS A 133 10.06 -3.00 5.19
C LYS A 133 11.51 -2.93 4.71
N LYS A 134 12.13 -4.08 4.45
CA LYS A 134 13.49 -4.15 3.92
C LYS A 134 13.61 -3.43 2.57
N THR A 135 12.61 -3.56 1.72
CA THR A 135 12.55 -2.86 0.43
C THR A 135 12.50 -1.34 0.62
N LEU A 136 11.66 -0.83 1.55
CA LEU A 136 11.58 0.61 1.86
C LEU A 136 12.89 1.15 2.41
N ILE A 137 13.55 0.42 3.32
CA ILE A 137 14.86 0.78 3.85
C ILE A 137 15.89 0.91 2.73
N ALA A 138 15.92 -0.06 1.81
CA ALA A 138 16.84 -0.06 0.67
C ALA A 138 16.58 1.11 -0.29
N ARG A 139 15.32 1.46 -0.55
CA ARG A 139 14.93 2.61 -1.39
C ARG A 139 15.19 3.96 -0.73
N GLY A 140 15.21 4.01 0.61
CA GLY A 140 15.37 5.23 1.39
C GLY A 140 14.12 6.09 1.47
N SER A 141 14.09 7.03 2.43
CA SER A 141 12.93 7.88 2.73
C SER A 141 12.82 9.09 1.78
N SER A 142 13.93 9.81 1.58
CA SER A 142 13.96 11.04 0.77
C SER A 142 13.77 10.73 -0.72
N SER A 143 12.90 11.49 -1.38
CA SER A 143 12.59 11.30 -2.80
C SER A 143 11.82 12.51 -3.36
N THR A 144 11.23 12.36 -4.54
CA THR A 144 10.27 13.32 -5.12
C THR A 144 8.97 13.34 -4.31
N SER A 145 8.20 14.43 -4.35
CA SER A 145 7.02 14.60 -3.49
C SER A 145 5.98 13.48 -3.64
N TRP A 146 5.66 13.08 -4.87
CA TRP A 146 4.70 11.99 -5.11
C TRP A 146 5.20 10.64 -4.55
N SER A 147 6.50 10.38 -4.68
CA SER A 147 7.12 9.17 -4.13
C SER A 147 7.08 9.17 -2.59
N MET A 148 7.35 10.33 -1.96
CA MET A 148 7.19 10.49 -0.53
C MET A 148 5.74 10.31 -0.09
N GLY A 149 4.78 10.88 -0.80
CA GLY A 149 3.35 10.64 -0.58
C GLY A 149 3.00 9.14 -0.59
N TRP A 150 3.54 8.40 -1.56
CA TRP A 150 3.33 6.94 -1.61
C TRP A 150 4.00 6.22 -0.43
N LYS A 151 5.24 6.60 -0.08
CA LYS A 151 5.98 6.01 1.05
C LYS A 151 5.30 6.23 2.39
N VAL A 152 4.62 7.37 2.62
CA VAL A 152 3.81 7.57 3.83
C VAL A 152 2.75 6.48 3.97
N ASN A 153 2.04 6.15 2.87
CA ASN A 153 1.04 5.08 2.85
C ASN A 153 1.66 3.71 3.13
N PHE A 154 2.83 3.41 2.58
CA PHE A 154 3.53 2.15 2.84
C PHE A 154 3.90 1.99 4.33
N HIS A 155 4.52 3.01 4.92
CA HIS A 155 4.85 3.00 6.35
C HIS A 155 3.59 2.87 7.21
N ALA A 156 2.51 3.59 6.86
CA ALA A 156 1.24 3.50 7.57
C ALA A 156 0.65 2.08 7.55
N ARG A 157 0.63 1.42 6.38
CA ARG A 157 0.15 0.03 6.22
C ARG A 157 1.02 -0.99 6.94
N LEU A 158 2.29 -0.70 7.13
CA LEU A 158 3.21 -1.54 7.90
C LEU A 158 3.18 -1.27 9.41
N GLY A 159 2.37 -0.31 9.88
CA GLY A 159 2.31 0.10 11.28
C GLY A 159 3.55 0.87 11.75
N ASP A 160 4.37 1.37 10.83
CA ASP A 160 5.56 2.16 11.13
C ASP A 160 5.20 3.65 11.26
N ALA A 161 4.72 4.02 12.43
CA ALA A 161 4.22 5.36 12.72
C ALA A 161 5.28 6.45 12.58
N GLU A 162 6.47 6.20 13.10
CA GLU A 162 7.55 7.20 13.08
C GLU A 162 8.14 7.34 11.67
N GLY A 163 8.28 6.24 10.92
CA GLY A 163 8.69 6.27 9.52
C GLY A 163 7.68 7.02 8.64
N ALA A 164 6.38 6.77 8.82
CA ALA A 164 5.33 7.51 8.12
C ALA A 164 5.39 9.01 8.45
N TYR A 165 5.56 9.36 9.72
CA TYR A 165 5.64 10.76 10.17
C TYR A 165 6.90 11.47 9.66
N GLU A 166 8.05 10.80 9.65
CA GLU A 166 9.29 11.32 9.08
C GLU A 166 9.12 11.67 7.60
N VAL A 167 8.61 10.73 6.80
CA VAL A 167 8.40 10.96 5.37
C VAL A 167 7.35 12.03 5.11
N LEU A 168 6.28 12.07 5.91
CA LEU A 168 5.27 13.13 5.82
C LEU A 168 5.88 14.52 6.07
N ASN A 169 6.74 14.66 7.07
CA ASN A 169 7.46 15.92 7.33
C ASN A 169 8.40 16.31 6.17
N MET A 170 9.04 15.32 5.53
CA MET A 170 9.83 15.57 4.32
C MET A 170 8.96 16.06 3.15
N LEU A 171 7.78 15.47 2.97
CA LEU A 171 6.81 15.87 1.94
C LEU A 171 6.30 17.29 2.16
N LEU A 172 6.01 17.66 3.42
CA LEU A 172 5.47 18.98 3.79
C LEU A 172 6.54 20.07 3.90
N ARG A 173 7.81 19.72 3.79
CA ARG A 173 8.91 20.66 3.85
C ARG A 173 8.87 21.63 2.68
N PRO A 174 9.12 22.95 2.88
CA PRO A 174 9.26 23.90 1.78
C PRO A 174 10.33 23.47 0.77
N VAL A 175 10.04 23.60 -0.52
CA VAL A 175 10.96 23.17 -1.60
C VAL A 175 12.29 23.89 -1.61
N ASP A 176 12.31 25.15 -1.13
CA ASP A 176 13.48 26.02 -1.00
C ASP A 176 14.27 25.83 0.30
N ALA A 177 13.77 25.00 1.21
CA ALA A 177 14.47 24.67 2.44
C ALA A 177 15.85 24.08 2.12
N ILE A 178 16.87 24.55 2.83
CA ILE A 178 18.26 24.17 2.58
C ILE A 178 18.59 22.85 3.30
N ASP A 179 19.11 21.91 2.54
CA ASP A 179 19.69 20.69 3.11
C ASP A 179 21.01 21.03 3.81
N PRO A 180 21.11 20.82 5.14
CA PRO A 180 22.31 21.17 5.89
C PRO A 180 23.55 20.36 5.49
N LYS A 181 23.37 19.22 4.82
CA LYS A 181 24.48 18.37 4.38
C LYS A 181 25.09 18.84 3.06
N THR A 182 24.25 19.32 2.15
CA THR A 182 24.68 19.72 0.80
C THR A 182 24.77 21.23 0.62
N ASN A 183 24.21 22.00 1.54
CA ASN A 183 24.01 23.44 1.47
C ASN A 183 23.27 23.91 0.19
N LYS A 184 22.35 23.07 -0.29
CA LYS A 184 21.50 23.34 -1.46
C LYS A 184 20.03 23.14 -1.11
N PRO A 185 19.10 23.77 -1.84
CA PRO A 185 17.68 23.47 -1.69
C PRO A 185 17.40 21.96 -1.90
N TYR A 186 16.48 21.40 -1.11
CA TYR A 186 16.04 20.03 -1.32
C TYR A 186 15.38 19.81 -2.69
N GLY A 187 14.72 20.84 -3.21
CA GLY A 187 14.12 20.82 -4.55
C GLY A 187 12.83 20.02 -4.67
N SER A 188 12.47 19.23 -3.66
CA SER A 188 11.21 18.48 -3.57
C SER A 188 10.54 18.78 -2.24
N GLY A 189 9.20 18.68 -2.19
CA GLY A 189 8.42 19.00 -1.01
C GLY A 189 7.16 19.79 -1.36
N THR A 190 6.91 20.88 -0.65
CA THR A 190 5.69 21.69 -0.80
C THR A 190 6.03 23.12 -1.21
N GLU A 191 5.36 23.62 -2.25
CA GLU A 191 5.44 25.01 -2.72
C GLU A 191 4.71 25.95 -1.77
N PRO A 192 4.97 27.30 -1.81
CA PRO A 192 4.26 28.27 -0.96
C PRO A 192 2.75 28.26 -1.11
N ASN A 193 2.20 27.83 -2.24
CA ASN A 193 0.77 27.65 -2.49
C ASN A 193 0.23 26.30 -2.02
N LEU A 194 0.99 25.54 -1.27
CA LEU A 194 0.70 24.21 -0.74
C LEU A 194 0.66 23.08 -1.80
N PHE A 195 1.05 23.35 -3.03
CA PHE A 195 1.17 22.31 -4.04
C PHE A 195 2.45 21.49 -3.83
N SER A 196 2.36 20.20 -4.06
CA SER A 196 3.53 19.34 -4.00
C SER A 196 4.44 19.55 -5.21
N SER A 197 5.74 19.50 -4.99
CA SER A 197 6.74 19.70 -6.03
C SER A 197 7.63 18.48 -6.19
N HIS A 198 7.71 18.05 -7.46
CA HIS A 198 8.67 17.03 -7.87
C HIS A 198 10.09 17.60 -8.06
N PRO A 199 10.45 18.76 -8.76
CA PRO A 199 9.74 19.67 -9.63
C PRO A 199 9.50 19.08 -11.05
N PRO A 200 8.45 19.52 -11.84
CA PRO A 200 7.46 20.53 -11.48
C PRO A 200 6.39 20.03 -10.52
N PHE A 201 5.33 20.82 -10.29
CA PHE A 201 4.13 20.41 -9.54
C PHE A 201 3.54 19.10 -10.07
N GLN A 202 3.22 18.21 -9.14
CA GLN A 202 2.46 16.99 -9.39
C GLN A 202 1.47 16.78 -8.24
N ILE A 203 0.18 16.76 -8.58
CA ILE A 203 -0.92 16.63 -7.60
C ILE A 203 -0.85 15.33 -6.79
N ASP A 204 -0.17 14.32 -7.33
CA ASP A 204 0.01 13.01 -6.69
C ASP A 204 0.58 13.12 -5.28
N GLY A 205 1.53 14.03 -5.04
CA GLY A 205 2.10 14.25 -3.72
C GLY A 205 1.08 14.79 -2.72
N ASN A 206 0.18 15.68 -3.17
CA ASN A 206 -0.91 16.19 -2.34
C ASN A 206 -1.90 15.07 -1.97
N PHE A 207 -2.35 14.30 -2.95
CA PHE A 207 -3.30 13.21 -2.72
C PHE A 207 -2.66 12.06 -1.94
N GLY A 208 -1.42 11.69 -2.27
CA GLY A 208 -0.68 10.66 -1.57
C GLY A 208 -0.41 11.03 -0.10
N GLY A 209 -0.05 12.29 0.18
CA GLY A 209 0.12 12.79 1.54
C GLY A 209 -1.18 12.78 2.35
N SER A 210 -2.28 13.24 1.74
CA SER A 210 -3.61 13.22 2.37
C SER A 210 -4.07 11.79 2.65
N SER A 211 -3.92 10.89 1.67
CA SER A 211 -4.21 9.45 1.83
C SER A 211 -3.34 8.83 2.93
N GLY A 212 -2.04 9.17 2.96
CA GLY A 212 -1.12 8.68 3.97
C GLY A 212 -1.54 9.06 5.39
N ILE A 213 -1.97 10.31 5.61
CA ILE A 213 -2.52 10.75 6.91
C ILE A 213 -3.76 9.91 7.28
N MET A 214 -4.66 9.68 6.33
CA MET A 214 -5.84 8.83 6.58
C MET A 214 -5.44 7.39 6.93
N GLU A 215 -4.51 6.79 6.18
CA GLU A 215 -4.01 5.43 6.47
C GLU A 215 -3.27 5.33 7.82
N MET A 216 -2.58 6.39 8.26
CA MET A 216 -1.96 6.44 9.60
C MET A 216 -3.01 6.40 10.72
N LEU A 217 -4.21 6.96 10.49
CA LEU A 217 -5.27 7.06 11.49
C LEU A 217 -6.29 5.95 11.39
N LEU A 218 -6.57 5.45 10.19
CA LEU A 218 -7.55 4.39 9.96
C LEU A 218 -7.21 3.63 8.69
N SER A 219 -6.82 2.38 8.82
CA SER A 219 -6.72 1.47 7.68
C SER A 219 -7.97 0.61 7.55
N SER A 220 -8.40 0.38 6.31
CA SER A 220 -9.53 -0.47 6.02
C SER A 220 -9.22 -1.33 4.80
N GLU A 221 -8.80 -2.55 5.05
CA GLU A 221 -8.36 -3.47 4.03
C GLU A 221 -8.96 -4.87 4.24
N THR A 222 -9.29 -5.56 3.15
CA THR A 222 -9.73 -6.97 3.15
C THR A 222 -10.78 -7.33 4.23
N GLY A 223 -11.73 -6.42 4.46
CA GLY A 223 -12.79 -6.62 5.48
C GLY A 223 -12.35 -6.38 6.93
N CYS A 224 -11.15 -5.88 7.15
CA CYS A 224 -10.62 -5.52 8.46
C CYS A 224 -10.53 -3.99 8.59
N ILE A 225 -10.97 -3.45 9.70
CA ILE A 225 -10.83 -2.03 10.09
C ILE A 225 -9.79 -1.95 11.21
N ILE A 226 -8.75 -1.17 11.00
CA ILE A 226 -7.63 -1.03 11.93
C ILE A 226 -7.52 0.44 12.33
N PRO A 227 -8.05 0.83 13.49
CA PRO A 227 -7.90 2.20 13.99
C PRO A 227 -6.50 2.44 14.51
N LEU A 228 -5.96 3.61 14.22
CA LEU A 228 -4.65 4.12 14.64
C LEU A 228 -3.47 3.16 14.34
N PRO A 229 -3.40 2.56 13.14
CA PRO A 229 -2.35 1.57 12.85
C PRO A 229 -0.94 2.17 12.91
N ALA A 230 -0.81 3.48 12.64
CA ALA A 230 0.47 4.18 12.60
C ALA A 230 0.37 5.58 13.22
N LEU A 231 -0.16 5.67 14.44
CA LEU A 231 -0.27 6.94 15.16
C LEU A 231 1.11 7.39 15.70
N PRO A 232 1.70 8.50 15.20
CA PRO A 232 3.01 8.94 15.66
C PRO A 232 2.93 9.55 17.06
N LYS A 233 4.01 9.47 17.80
CA LYS A 233 4.12 10.02 19.17
C LYS A 233 3.82 11.51 19.25
N ALA A 234 4.02 12.25 18.16
CA ALA A 234 3.71 13.68 18.06
C ALA A 234 2.20 13.96 18.11
N TRP A 235 1.34 13.04 17.68
CA TRP A 235 -0.10 13.23 17.65
C TRP A 235 -0.77 12.67 18.90
N LYS A 236 -0.53 13.35 20.03
CA LYS A 236 -0.95 12.87 21.36
C LYS A 236 -2.46 12.78 21.54
N ALA A 237 -3.23 13.64 20.91
CA ALA A 237 -4.69 13.66 20.97
C ALA A 237 -5.26 14.20 19.67
N GLY A 238 -6.47 13.77 19.32
CA GLY A 238 -7.16 14.24 18.13
C GLY A 238 -8.44 13.47 17.85
N SER A 239 -9.07 13.82 16.72
CA SER A 239 -10.22 13.11 16.20
C SER A 239 -10.29 13.25 14.68
N ILE A 240 -10.92 12.27 14.05
CA ILE A 240 -11.25 12.32 12.62
C ILE A 240 -12.66 11.75 12.42
N GLN A 241 -13.42 12.31 11.49
CA GLN A 241 -14.82 11.97 11.27
C GLN A 241 -15.11 11.69 9.81
N GLY A 242 -16.06 10.79 9.57
CA GLY A 242 -16.63 10.59 8.25
C GLY A 242 -15.75 9.80 7.28
N LEU A 243 -14.74 9.06 7.75
CA LEU A 243 -13.93 8.21 6.88
C LEU A 243 -14.74 7.04 6.32
N ARG A 244 -14.67 6.85 5.02
CA ARG A 244 -15.30 5.69 4.38
C ARG A 244 -14.42 4.46 4.55
N VAL A 245 -15.05 3.35 4.92
CA VAL A 245 -14.38 2.06 5.10
C VAL A 245 -15.04 0.98 4.24
N ILE A 246 -14.30 -0.10 3.99
CA ILE A 246 -14.78 -1.26 3.24
C ILE A 246 -16.09 -1.77 3.87
N GLY A 247 -17.01 -2.24 3.02
CA GLY A 247 -18.33 -2.75 3.45
C GLY A 247 -19.38 -1.65 3.56
N ASN A 248 -19.19 -0.51 2.87
CA ASN A 248 -20.12 0.61 2.81
C ASN A 248 -20.50 1.12 4.21
N ALA A 249 -19.51 1.42 5.00
CA ALA A 249 -19.69 2.04 6.32
C ALA A 249 -18.89 3.34 6.42
N THR A 250 -19.24 4.15 7.41
CA THR A 250 -18.55 5.38 7.78
C THR A 250 -17.97 5.23 9.18
N CYS A 251 -16.71 5.58 9.35
CA CYS A 251 -16.00 5.48 10.60
C CYS A 251 -15.57 6.86 11.10
N SER A 252 -15.71 7.09 12.40
CA SER A 252 -15.18 8.25 13.12
C SER A 252 -14.46 7.77 14.36
N LEU A 253 -13.35 8.42 14.71
CA LEU A 253 -12.59 8.03 15.90
C LEU A 253 -11.97 9.23 16.61
N SER A 254 -11.67 9.06 17.87
CA SER A 254 -10.92 10.00 18.70
C SER A 254 -9.89 9.26 19.55
N TRP A 255 -8.81 9.98 19.87
CA TRP A 255 -7.74 9.45 20.71
C TRP A 255 -7.20 10.53 21.65
N SER A 256 -6.66 10.09 22.79
CA SER A 256 -5.96 10.93 23.75
C SER A 256 -4.80 10.15 24.38
N ALA A 257 -3.75 10.86 24.77
CA ALA A 257 -2.51 10.26 25.26
C ALA A 257 -1.96 9.13 24.36
N GLY A 258 -2.13 9.27 23.04
CA GLY A 258 -1.71 8.27 22.04
C GLY A 258 -2.55 6.99 22.01
N GLN A 259 -3.77 7.02 22.54
CA GLN A 259 -4.61 5.84 22.72
C GLN A 259 -6.01 6.08 22.18
N LEU A 260 -6.60 5.04 21.55
CA LEU A 260 -7.97 5.09 21.08
C LEU A 260 -8.95 5.26 22.25
N ASP A 261 -9.71 6.36 22.24
CA ASP A 261 -10.77 6.62 23.22
C ASP A 261 -12.12 6.12 22.72
N ARG A 262 -12.43 6.38 21.45
CA ARG A 262 -13.71 6.07 20.85
C ARG A 262 -13.58 5.77 19.36
N LEU A 263 -14.35 4.82 18.90
CA LEU A 263 -14.58 4.53 17.49
C LEU A 263 -16.08 4.34 17.27
N ASP A 264 -16.64 5.11 16.35
CA ASP A 264 -18.01 4.98 15.88
C ASP A 264 -18.00 4.43 14.47
N LEU A 265 -18.75 3.36 14.25
CA LEU A 265 -18.93 2.73 12.93
C LEU A 265 -20.40 2.77 12.57
N GLU A 266 -20.74 3.50 11.51
CA GLU A 266 -22.08 3.59 10.94
C GLU A 266 -22.14 2.72 9.68
N ALA A 267 -22.83 1.58 9.77
CA ALA A 267 -23.03 0.69 8.64
C ALA A 267 -24.25 1.10 7.82
N HIS A 268 -24.10 1.24 6.51
CA HIS A 268 -25.18 1.63 5.60
C HIS A 268 -25.91 0.43 4.99
N HIS A 269 -25.39 -0.77 5.17
CA HIS A 269 -26.06 -2.06 4.89
C HIS A 269 -25.43 -3.18 5.74
N ALA A 270 -26.05 -4.36 5.74
CA ALA A 270 -25.53 -5.51 6.47
C ALA A 270 -24.18 -5.97 5.86
N TYR A 271 -23.14 -5.96 6.67
CA TYR A 271 -21.80 -6.41 6.30
C TYR A 271 -21.07 -6.93 7.55
N ARG A 272 -20.19 -7.88 7.36
CA ARG A 272 -19.37 -8.44 8.45
C ARG A 272 -17.99 -7.78 8.43
N HIS A 273 -17.72 -6.94 9.41
CA HIS A 273 -16.42 -6.33 9.63
C HIS A 273 -15.63 -7.06 10.71
N ALA A 274 -14.32 -7.18 10.53
CA ALA A 274 -13.38 -7.45 11.59
C ALA A 274 -12.80 -6.12 12.08
N LEU A 275 -12.61 -5.98 13.40
CA LEU A 275 -11.93 -4.85 14.01
C LEU A 275 -10.66 -5.34 14.67
N LEU A 276 -9.52 -4.78 14.27
CA LEU A 276 -8.23 -4.99 14.93
C LEU A 276 -7.94 -3.78 15.82
N LEU A 277 -8.36 -3.87 17.08
CA LEU A 277 -8.24 -2.76 18.03
C LEU A 277 -6.82 -2.65 18.59
N PRO A 278 -6.27 -1.43 18.77
CA PRO A 278 -4.94 -1.23 19.32
C PRO A 278 -4.89 -1.54 20.83
N GLY A 279 -3.73 -1.98 21.31
CA GLY A 279 -3.46 -2.20 22.74
C GLY A 279 -3.85 -3.60 23.21
N GLU A 280 -2.88 -4.50 23.28
CA GLU A 280 -3.06 -5.82 23.90
C GLU A 280 -3.52 -5.70 25.36
N GLY A 281 -4.55 -6.49 25.73
CA GLY A 281 -5.07 -6.57 27.09
C GLY A 281 -5.96 -5.40 27.53
N ARG A 282 -6.32 -4.47 26.64
CA ARG A 282 -7.30 -3.42 26.94
C ARG A 282 -8.71 -3.93 26.75
N GLY A 283 -9.54 -3.72 27.77
CA GLY A 283 -10.98 -3.93 27.68
C GLY A 283 -11.66 -2.80 26.90
N TYR A 284 -12.17 -3.08 25.69
CA TYR A 284 -13.08 -2.19 24.97
C TYR A 284 -14.52 -2.59 25.23
N VAL A 285 -15.40 -1.62 25.41
CA VAL A 285 -16.85 -1.87 25.52
C VAL A 285 -17.46 -1.68 24.13
N LEU A 286 -17.92 -2.77 23.52
CA LEU A 286 -18.67 -2.71 22.28
C LEU A 286 -20.14 -2.37 22.54
N ARG A 287 -20.71 -1.49 21.73
CA ARG A 287 -22.12 -1.11 21.79
C ARG A 287 -22.74 -1.20 20.40
N LEU A 288 -23.94 -1.77 20.32
CA LEU A 288 -24.76 -1.72 19.11
C LEU A 288 -25.97 -0.82 19.39
N ASN A 289 -26.10 0.26 18.63
CA ASN A 289 -27.16 1.26 18.81
C ASN A 289 -27.26 1.75 20.28
N GLY A 290 -26.08 2.04 20.89
CA GLY A 290 -25.95 2.49 22.27
C GLY A 290 -26.06 1.41 23.35
N ARG A 291 -26.46 0.17 23.02
CA ARG A 291 -26.58 -0.94 23.97
C ARG A 291 -25.27 -1.76 24.00
N PRO A 292 -24.76 -2.07 25.20
CA PRO A 292 -23.60 -2.96 25.33
C PRO A 292 -23.85 -4.30 24.61
N LEU A 293 -22.85 -4.77 23.86
CA LEU A 293 -22.85 -6.14 23.37
C LEU A 293 -22.14 -7.03 24.38
N ASP A 294 -22.75 -8.17 24.66
CA ASP A 294 -22.09 -9.23 25.43
C ASP A 294 -21.07 -9.92 24.52
N THR A 295 -19.81 -9.51 24.65
CA THR A 295 -18.72 -10.13 23.93
C THR A 295 -18.26 -11.36 24.71
N LYS A 296 -18.85 -12.51 24.39
CA LYS A 296 -18.23 -13.78 24.78
C LYS A 296 -16.93 -13.90 23.96
N THR A 297 -15.81 -13.78 24.64
CA THR A 297 -14.47 -14.09 24.15
C THR A 297 -14.38 -15.52 23.65
#